data_6f46199163f5e0e1de849091f7e4a671
#
_entry.id   6f46199163f5e0e1de849091f7e4a671
#
_cell.length_a   1.000
_cell.length_b   1.000
_cell.length_c   1.000
_cell.angle_alpha   90.00
_cell.angle_beta   90.00
_cell.angle_gamma   90.00
#
_symmetry.space_group_name_H-M   'P 1'
#
loop_
_entity.id
_entity.type
_entity.pdbx_description
1 polymer ?
#
loop_
_entity_poly.entity_id
_entity_poly.type
_entity_poly.pdbx_seq_one_letter_code
_entity_poly.pdbx_strand_id
1 'polypeptide(L)'
;ADTIFAYHLVAAVDDSDEGITEVIRGADLISSTAPQQYLQQCLKRSSPLYGHHPIIIDSQSKIKLSKASQAPAIKSEDAVHNLFDVLTFLNQHPPSELKKAKLAELWHWAKRNWSLQKINPSLSRD
;
A
#
# COMPACT_ATOMS: atom_id res chain seq x y z
N ALA A 1 29.16 -17.52 -8.18
CA ALA A 1 27.94 -16.78 -8.54
C ALA A 1 26.87 -17.21 -7.56
N ASP A 2 26.28 -16.24 -6.88
CA ASP A 2 25.18 -16.48 -5.94
C ASP A 2 23.99 -16.91 -6.77
N THR A 3 23.31 -17.97 -6.35
CA THR A 3 22.09 -18.46 -7.01
C THR A 3 20.85 -17.60 -6.66
N ILE A 4 21.07 -16.31 -6.36
CA ILE A 4 20.03 -15.35 -5.93
C ILE A 4 19.63 -14.50 -7.12
N PHE A 5 18.35 -14.50 -7.45
CA PHE A 5 17.80 -13.61 -8.48
C PHE A 5 17.52 -12.22 -7.91
N ALA A 6 17.69 -11.19 -8.74
CA ALA A 6 17.39 -9.83 -8.35
C ALA A 6 15.89 -9.65 -8.14
N TYR A 7 15.49 -8.90 -7.10
CA TYR A 7 14.07 -8.66 -6.72
C TYR A 7 13.19 -8.22 -7.90
N HIS A 8 13.68 -7.31 -8.74
CA HIS A 8 12.88 -6.81 -9.87
C HIS A 8 12.59 -7.91 -10.91
N LEU A 9 13.52 -8.84 -11.11
CA LEU A 9 13.32 -9.96 -12.03
C LEU A 9 12.32 -10.96 -11.46
N VAL A 10 12.47 -11.31 -10.18
CA VAL A 10 11.54 -12.22 -9.49
C VAL A 10 10.11 -11.67 -9.54
N ALA A 11 9.91 -10.41 -9.11
CA ALA A 11 8.59 -9.79 -9.13
C ALA A 11 7.98 -9.72 -10.55
N ALA A 12 8.80 -9.41 -11.57
CA ALA A 12 8.32 -9.33 -12.95
C ALA A 12 7.87 -10.71 -13.51
N VAL A 13 8.55 -11.78 -13.11
CA VAL A 13 8.25 -13.15 -13.55
C VAL A 13 7.06 -13.70 -12.77
N ASP A 14 7.12 -13.66 -11.45
CA ASP A 14 6.12 -14.27 -10.57
C ASP A 14 4.74 -13.61 -10.74
N ASP A 15 4.67 -12.27 -10.74
CA ASP A 15 3.42 -11.53 -10.98
C ASP A 15 2.77 -11.94 -12.32
N SER A 16 3.60 -12.14 -13.35
CA SER A 16 3.09 -12.56 -14.65
C SER A 16 2.64 -14.02 -14.66
N ASP A 17 3.40 -14.93 -14.03
CA ASP A 17 3.07 -16.37 -13.99
C ASP A 17 1.82 -16.64 -13.13
N GLU A 18 1.61 -15.81 -12.09
CA GLU A 18 0.40 -15.86 -11.25
C GLU A 18 -0.78 -15.12 -11.87
N GLY A 19 -0.61 -14.45 -13.01
CA GLY A 19 -1.67 -13.71 -13.70
C GLY A 19 -2.13 -12.46 -12.95
N ILE A 20 -1.24 -11.79 -12.23
CA ILE A 20 -1.54 -10.55 -11.51
C ILE A 20 -1.86 -9.45 -12.50
N THR A 21 -3.02 -8.81 -12.33
CA THR A 21 -3.52 -7.73 -13.19
C THR A 21 -3.37 -6.35 -12.57
N GLU A 22 -3.32 -6.27 -11.24
CA GLU A 22 -3.21 -5.01 -10.49
C GLU A 22 -2.26 -5.15 -9.31
N VAL A 23 -1.34 -4.20 -9.15
CA VAL A 23 -0.38 -4.13 -8.04
C VAL A 23 -0.60 -2.83 -7.29
N ILE A 24 -1.13 -2.92 -6.06
CA ILE A 24 -1.29 -1.78 -5.16
C ILE A 24 -0.26 -1.89 -4.05
N ARG A 25 0.63 -0.91 -3.94
CA ARG A 25 1.76 -0.96 -2.99
C ARG A 25 2.18 0.42 -2.47
N GLY A 26 3.08 0.46 -1.51
CA GLY A 26 3.61 1.71 -0.96
C GLY A 26 4.39 2.54 -1.99
N ALA A 27 4.32 3.86 -1.88
CA ALA A 27 5.02 4.80 -2.76
C ALA A 27 6.56 4.71 -2.66
N ASP A 28 7.09 4.08 -1.63
CA ASP A 28 8.51 3.75 -1.50
C ASP A 28 9.02 2.80 -2.59
N LEU A 29 8.12 2.06 -3.24
CA LEU A 29 8.43 1.17 -4.36
C LEU A 29 8.14 1.78 -5.75
N ILE A 30 7.83 3.07 -5.85
CA ILE A 30 7.52 3.70 -7.13
C ILE A 30 8.70 3.62 -8.11
N SER A 31 9.93 3.75 -7.62
CA SER A 31 11.15 3.62 -8.42
C SER A 31 11.39 2.21 -8.97
N SER A 32 10.75 1.20 -8.38
CA SER A 32 10.84 -0.19 -8.84
C SER A 32 9.89 -0.49 -10.02
N THR A 33 8.90 0.37 -10.25
CA THR A 33 7.86 0.12 -11.27
C THR A 33 8.43 0.10 -12.67
N ALA A 34 9.17 1.13 -13.06
CA ALA A 34 9.74 1.21 -14.42
C ALA A 34 10.73 0.06 -14.73
N PRO A 35 11.68 -0.32 -13.86
CA PRO A 35 12.49 -1.51 -14.06
C PRO A 35 11.68 -2.79 -14.21
N GLN A 36 10.64 -3.01 -13.41
CA GLN A 36 9.80 -4.20 -13.50
C GLN A 36 9.01 -4.24 -14.81
N GLN A 37 8.39 -3.13 -15.21
CA GLN A 37 7.68 -3.03 -16.50
C GLN A 37 8.62 -3.26 -17.68
N TYR A 38 9.84 -2.72 -17.64
CA TYR A 38 10.84 -2.94 -18.67
C TYR A 38 11.22 -4.42 -18.78
N LEU A 39 11.44 -5.10 -17.64
CA LEU A 39 11.72 -6.55 -17.63
C LEU A 39 10.56 -7.36 -18.19
N GLN A 40 9.30 -7.04 -17.81
CA GLN A 40 8.12 -7.69 -18.36
C GLN A 40 8.05 -7.53 -19.89
N GLN A 41 8.32 -6.33 -20.39
CA GLN A 41 8.38 -6.07 -21.82
C GLN A 41 9.48 -6.89 -22.53
N CYS A 42 10.69 -6.92 -21.97
CA CYS A 42 11.80 -7.71 -22.51
C CYS A 42 11.47 -9.22 -22.55
N LEU A 43 10.76 -9.71 -21.54
CA LEU A 43 10.33 -11.10 -21.43
C LEU A 43 9.04 -11.40 -22.22
N LYS A 44 8.50 -10.41 -22.95
CA LYS A 44 7.22 -10.51 -23.70
C LYS A 44 6.05 -10.92 -22.83
N ARG A 45 5.99 -10.40 -21.60
CA ARG A 45 4.94 -10.63 -20.61
C ARG A 45 4.05 -9.41 -20.49
N SER A 46 2.80 -9.61 -20.06
CA SER A 46 1.88 -8.52 -19.74
C SER A 46 2.35 -7.77 -18.49
N SER A 47 2.18 -6.44 -18.47
CA SER A 47 2.41 -5.64 -17.28
C SER A 47 1.10 -5.39 -16.56
N PRO A 48 1.03 -5.55 -15.22
CA PRO A 48 -0.12 -5.17 -14.43
C PRO A 48 -0.30 -3.64 -14.38
N LEU A 49 -1.48 -3.20 -13.96
CA LEU A 49 -1.69 -1.81 -13.56
C LEU A 49 -1.05 -1.58 -12.19
N TYR A 50 -0.35 -0.45 -12.04
CA TYR A 50 0.31 -0.12 -10.77
C TYR A 50 -0.39 1.06 -10.09
N GLY A 51 -0.70 0.90 -8.81
CA GLY A 51 -1.14 1.97 -7.91
C GLY A 51 -0.19 2.10 -6.73
N HIS A 52 0.14 3.35 -6.36
CA HIS A 52 1.02 3.64 -5.24
C HIS A 52 0.29 4.50 -4.22
N HIS A 53 0.09 3.96 -3.02
CA HIS A 53 -0.47 4.73 -1.91
C HIS A 53 0.64 5.43 -1.12
N PRO A 54 0.36 6.58 -0.46
CA PRO A 54 1.34 7.25 0.38
C PRO A 54 1.78 6.33 1.52
N ILE A 55 3.02 6.51 1.98
CA ILE A 55 3.56 5.82 3.15
C ILE A 55 3.47 6.71 4.38
N ILE A 56 3.32 6.09 5.55
CA ILE A 56 3.38 6.80 6.84
C ILE A 56 4.83 6.96 7.24
N ILE A 57 5.20 8.19 7.58
CA ILE A 57 6.52 8.55 8.09
C ILE A 57 6.39 9.07 9.52
N ASP A 58 7.44 8.92 10.28
CA ASP A 58 7.54 9.55 11.59
C ASP A 58 7.72 11.07 11.42
N SER A 59 6.93 11.85 12.15
CA SER A 59 6.90 13.31 12.01
C SER A 59 8.23 14.00 12.35
N GLN A 60 9.03 13.41 13.23
CA GLN A 60 10.30 13.96 13.69
C GLN A 60 11.47 13.48 12.84
N SER A 61 11.63 12.17 12.71
CA SER A 61 12.75 11.56 11.97
C SER A 61 12.57 11.57 10.46
N LYS A 62 11.34 11.78 9.96
CA LYS A 62 10.95 11.66 8.54
C LYS A 62 11.26 10.29 7.94
N ILE A 63 11.45 9.27 8.78
CA ILE A 63 11.70 7.90 8.38
C ILE A 63 10.38 7.13 8.28
N LYS A 64 10.25 6.26 7.28
CA LYS A 64 9.10 5.36 7.13
C LYS A 64 8.88 4.53 8.40
N LEU A 65 7.63 4.49 8.89
CA LEU A 65 7.25 3.57 9.97
C LEU A 65 7.34 2.13 9.47
N SER A 66 8.24 1.36 10.08
CA SER A 66 8.53 -0.02 9.70
C SER A 66 9.10 -0.81 10.88
N LYS A 67 9.28 -2.11 10.72
CA LYS A 67 10.00 -2.94 11.71
C LYS A 67 11.43 -2.43 11.93
N ALA A 68 12.10 -1.96 10.89
CA ALA A 68 13.46 -1.43 10.97
C ALA A 68 13.53 -0.12 11.78
N SER A 69 12.47 0.69 11.78
CA SER A 69 12.34 1.90 12.60
C SER A 69 11.71 1.63 13.98
N GLN A 70 11.57 0.36 14.38
CA GLN A 70 10.97 -0.05 15.66
C GLN A 70 9.54 0.49 15.87
N ALA A 71 8.79 0.67 14.81
CA ALA A 71 7.38 1.08 14.90
C ALA A 71 6.58 0.06 15.72
N PRO A 72 5.62 0.51 16.56
CA PRO A 72 4.77 -0.38 17.34
C PRO A 72 4.04 -1.39 16.46
N ALA A 73 3.94 -2.63 16.92
CA ALA A 73 3.17 -3.66 16.22
C ALA A 73 1.68 -3.33 16.23
N ILE A 74 1.01 -3.61 15.11
CA ILE A 74 -0.45 -3.52 15.03
C ILE A 74 -1.07 -4.63 15.88
N LYS A 75 -2.05 -4.27 16.71
CA LYS A 75 -2.78 -5.21 17.56
C LYS A 75 -4.16 -5.49 16.98
N SER A 76 -4.59 -6.75 17.03
CA SER A 76 -5.89 -7.16 16.49
C SER A 76 -7.08 -6.58 17.27
N GLU A 77 -6.93 -6.36 18.57
CA GLU A 77 -7.93 -5.71 19.42
C GLU A 77 -8.23 -4.25 19.00
N ASP A 78 -7.26 -3.58 18.36
CA ASP A 78 -7.38 -2.20 17.89
C ASP A 78 -7.87 -2.10 16.43
N ALA A 79 -8.42 -3.17 15.85
CA ALA A 79 -8.73 -3.25 14.42
C ALA A 79 -9.64 -2.13 13.92
N VAL A 80 -10.66 -1.72 14.70
CA VAL A 80 -11.56 -0.59 14.34
C VAL A 80 -10.79 0.72 14.32
N HIS A 81 -9.98 0.95 15.33
CA HIS A 81 -9.18 2.17 15.45
C HIS A 81 -8.18 2.26 14.31
N ASN A 82 -7.42 1.18 14.07
CA ASN A 82 -6.45 1.10 13.00
C ASN A 82 -7.08 1.35 11.62
N LEU A 83 -8.23 0.73 11.33
CA LEU A 83 -8.93 0.94 10.06
C LEU A 83 -9.45 2.39 9.93
N PHE A 84 -9.98 2.96 11.01
CA PHE A 84 -10.44 4.34 11.02
C PHE A 84 -9.30 5.32 10.72
N ASP A 85 -8.14 5.12 11.35
CA ASP A 85 -6.96 5.96 11.15
C ASP A 85 -6.40 5.83 9.73
N VAL A 86 -6.36 4.62 9.17
CA VAL A 86 -5.96 4.40 7.77
C VAL A 86 -6.91 5.11 6.81
N LEU A 87 -8.23 5.01 7.01
CA LEU A 87 -9.21 5.72 6.19
C LEU A 87 -9.06 7.24 6.29
N THR A 88 -8.76 7.75 7.48
CA THR A 88 -8.48 9.18 7.70
C THR A 88 -7.18 9.59 7.00
N PHE A 89 -6.13 8.82 7.16
CA PHE A 89 -4.84 9.02 6.47
C PHE A 89 -5.00 9.09 4.95
N LEU A 90 -5.85 8.24 4.39
CA LEU A 90 -6.18 8.20 2.96
C LEU A 90 -7.24 9.24 2.55
N ASN A 91 -7.55 10.22 3.42
CA ASN A 91 -8.54 11.29 3.19
C ASN A 91 -9.96 10.80 2.86
N GLN A 92 -10.36 9.63 3.33
CA GLN A 92 -11.73 9.13 3.09
C GLN A 92 -12.77 9.79 4.00
N HIS A 93 -12.32 10.42 5.12
CA HIS A 93 -13.14 11.16 6.08
C HIS A 93 -14.31 10.34 6.66
N PRO A 94 -14.03 9.19 7.33
CA PRO A 94 -15.09 8.44 7.99
C PRO A 94 -15.75 9.27 9.09
N PRO A 95 -17.10 9.21 9.25
CA PRO A 95 -17.81 9.85 10.35
C PRO A 95 -17.24 9.43 11.72
N SER A 96 -17.13 10.37 12.65
CA SER A 96 -16.50 10.13 13.97
C SER A 96 -17.20 9.04 14.79
N GLU A 97 -18.49 8.85 14.59
CA GLU A 97 -19.31 7.83 15.25
C GLU A 97 -18.79 6.42 14.95
N LEU A 98 -18.19 6.22 13.77
CA LEU A 98 -17.66 4.93 13.34
C LEU A 98 -16.39 4.50 14.10
N LYS A 99 -15.78 5.38 14.88
CA LYS A 99 -14.69 5.01 15.81
C LYS A 99 -15.13 3.99 16.87
N LYS A 100 -16.42 3.99 17.22
CA LYS A 100 -17.00 3.11 18.23
C LYS A 100 -17.91 2.04 17.62
N ALA A 101 -17.99 1.97 16.31
CA ALA A 101 -18.81 1.01 15.59
C ALA A 101 -18.16 -0.39 15.57
N LYS A 102 -18.91 -1.40 15.13
CA LYS A 102 -18.33 -2.71 14.83
C LYS A 102 -17.43 -2.63 13.58
N LEU A 103 -16.40 -3.44 13.54
CA LEU A 103 -15.47 -3.49 12.39
C LEU A 103 -16.20 -3.70 11.05
N ALA A 104 -17.23 -4.55 11.04
CA ALA A 104 -18.05 -4.81 9.85
C ALA A 104 -18.81 -3.57 9.35
N GLU A 105 -19.29 -2.71 10.26
CA GLU A 105 -19.98 -1.47 9.92
C GLU A 105 -19.02 -0.45 9.29
N LEU A 106 -17.81 -0.32 9.86
CA LEU A 106 -16.78 0.55 9.32
C LEU A 106 -16.32 0.07 7.92
N TRP A 107 -16.14 -1.24 7.72
CA TRP A 107 -15.86 -1.81 6.40
C TRP A 107 -16.99 -1.58 5.40
N HIS A 108 -18.24 -1.74 5.83
CA HIS A 108 -19.39 -1.48 4.95
C HIS A 108 -19.42 -0.02 4.50
N TRP A 109 -19.22 0.91 5.43
CA TRP A 109 -19.11 2.33 5.11
C TRP A 109 -17.95 2.61 4.15
N ALA A 110 -16.77 2.08 4.44
CA ALA A 110 -15.58 2.28 3.62
C ALA A 110 -15.79 1.85 2.16
N LYS A 111 -16.34 0.65 1.94
CA LYS A 111 -16.63 0.14 0.59
C LYS A 111 -17.62 1.00 -0.19
N ARG A 112 -18.60 1.60 0.47
CA ARG A 112 -19.63 2.44 -0.18
C ARG A 112 -19.18 3.87 -0.46
N ASN A 113 -18.23 4.38 0.31
CA ASN A 113 -17.81 5.79 0.28
C ASN A 113 -16.37 5.99 -0.23
N TRP A 114 -15.73 4.92 -0.67
CA TRP A 114 -14.36 4.96 -1.18
C TRP A 114 -14.24 5.84 -2.41
N SER A 115 -13.22 6.69 -2.42
CA SER A 115 -12.89 7.52 -3.58
C SER A 115 -11.38 7.64 -3.75
N LEU A 116 -10.88 7.18 -4.88
CA LEU A 116 -9.46 7.32 -5.25
C LEU A 116 -9.04 8.78 -5.38
N GLN A 117 -9.95 9.66 -5.85
CA GLN A 117 -9.67 11.08 -6.04
C GLN A 117 -9.39 11.83 -4.73
N LYS A 118 -9.81 11.28 -3.58
CA LYS A 118 -9.52 11.86 -2.27
C LYS A 118 -8.10 11.56 -1.78
N ILE A 119 -7.47 10.52 -2.30
CA ILE A 119 -6.11 10.16 -1.89
C ILE A 119 -5.15 11.24 -2.34
N ASN A 120 -4.41 11.81 -1.38
CA ASN A 120 -3.40 12.79 -1.70
C ASN A 120 -2.28 12.14 -2.52
N PRO A 121 -1.88 12.72 -3.66
CA PRO A 121 -0.81 12.17 -4.50
C PRO A 121 0.61 12.34 -3.91
N SER A 122 0.75 12.86 -2.68
CA SER A 122 2.06 12.91 -2.01
C SER A 122 2.61 11.50 -1.77
N LEU A 123 3.92 11.33 -1.88
CA LEU A 123 4.58 10.03 -1.69
C LEU A 123 4.59 9.57 -0.23
N SER A 124 4.52 10.52 0.73
CA SER A 124 4.52 10.24 2.17
C SER A 124 3.71 11.27 2.95
N ARG A 125 3.25 10.89 4.14
CA ARG A 125 2.53 11.75 5.09
C ARG A 125 2.91 11.36 6.52
N ASP A 126 2.93 12.32 7.41
CA ASP A 126 3.04 12.23 8.87
C ASP A 126 1.67 12.27 9.55
#